data_07c46067076127bbc6f3fc361c5c7e53
#
_entry.id   07c46067076127bbc6f3fc361c5c7e53
#
_cell.length_a   1.000
_cell.length_b   1.000
_cell.length_c   1.000
_cell.angle_alpha   90.00
_cell.angle_beta   90.00
_cell.angle_gamma   90.00
#
_symmetry.space_group_name_H-M   'P 1'
#
loop_
_entity.id
_entity.type
_entity.pdbx_description
1 polymer ?
#
loop_
_entity_poly.entity_id
_entity_poly.type
_entity_poly.pdbx_seq_one_letter_code
_entity_poly.pdbx_strand_id
1 'polypeptide(L)'
;MYTIDFQKPIHVHFIGIGGISMSGLAEILLNRHFTVTGSDMQASDMTKHLEETGAKVVIGQKAENITDDIDLVVYTAAIHESNEEFAAAKNKGIPMMTRAALLGQIMANFAKSIAVAGTHGKTTTTSMLTHILLQADTDPTVSVGGMLDRIGGNIRVGHSDLFLTEACEYTNSFLEFYPLYSIILNVEEDHMDFFKDIEDIKNSFHKFASQTADDGLIIINGDMEHTDFILNGLAQKHVTFGLNPENDYTASDITFDKEGNASYNLIAHGEEKGRIALKVKGRHNVMNSLAAIACTEAIGLPLDTIRKGLLSFGGTHRRFEYKGSLGDVTVIDDYAHHPTEIRATLSAAKDYPHDELWVIFQPHTYTRTKAFLPEFAKALEQADHIVLADIYAAREVDTGEVSSRDVMKLLQEDGQDVHYFPSFEEIKDFVKSHVKGHDLLITMGAGNVVEIGEELLAEK
;
A
#
# COMPACT_ATOMS: atom_id res chain seq x y z
N MET A 1 13.07 -22.49 -13.34
CA MET A 1 12.93 -21.56 -12.21
C MET A 1 12.97 -22.41 -10.94
N TYR A 2 13.67 -21.99 -9.91
CA TYR A 2 13.70 -22.71 -8.63
C TYR A 2 12.32 -22.62 -7.96
N THR A 3 11.79 -23.70 -7.39
CA THR A 3 10.43 -23.73 -6.81
C THR A 3 10.53 -23.92 -5.30
N ILE A 4 9.85 -23.06 -4.55
CA ILE A 4 9.67 -23.19 -3.09
C ILE A 4 8.51 -24.15 -2.82
N ASP A 5 8.81 -25.24 -2.12
CA ASP A 5 7.84 -26.26 -1.70
C ASP A 5 7.88 -26.39 -0.17
N PHE A 6 6.79 -26.04 0.51
CA PHE A 6 6.70 -26.10 1.98
C PHE A 6 6.84 -27.54 2.53
N GLN A 7 6.67 -28.56 1.68
CA GLN A 7 6.89 -29.96 2.07
C GLN A 7 8.37 -30.38 1.99
N LYS A 8 9.24 -29.53 1.40
CA LYS A 8 10.66 -29.78 1.20
C LYS A 8 11.48 -28.57 1.61
N PRO A 9 11.56 -28.26 2.92
CA PRO A 9 12.32 -27.11 3.41
C PRO A 9 13.79 -27.20 2.99
N ILE A 10 14.35 -26.06 2.62
CA ILE A 10 15.73 -25.87 2.16
C ILE A 10 16.42 -24.77 2.95
N HIS A 11 17.71 -24.55 2.69
CA HIS A 11 18.46 -23.44 3.25
C HIS A 11 18.36 -22.21 2.35
N VAL A 12 17.72 -21.14 2.86
CA VAL A 12 17.54 -19.87 2.14
C VAL A 12 18.33 -18.76 2.82
N HIS A 13 19.14 -18.06 2.04
CA HIS A 13 19.89 -16.89 2.49
C HIS A 13 19.30 -15.60 1.95
N PHE A 14 19.12 -14.60 2.82
CA PHE A 14 18.53 -13.30 2.47
C PHE A 14 19.59 -12.19 2.48
N ILE A 15 19.79 -11.51 1.35
CA ILE A 15 20.62 -10.30 1.29
C ILE A 15 19.73 -9.09 1.58
N GLY A 16 19.94 -8.44 2.74
CA GLY A 16 19.09 -7.36 3.26
C GLY A 16 17.89 -7.89 4.04
N ILE A 17 18.11 -8.87 4.92
CA ILE A 17 17.06 -9.59 5.68
C ILE A 17 16.27 -8.68 6.63
N GLY A 18 16.85 -7.58 7.13
CA GLY A 18 16.22 -6.63 8.05
C GLY A 18 15.22 -5.69 7.40
N GLY A 19 15.11 -5.69 6.07
CA GLY A 19 14.10 -4.91 5.37
C GLY A 19 12.68 -5.38 5.72
N ILE A 20 11.74 -4.44 5.92
CA ILE A 20 10.36 -4.69 6.39
C ILE A 20 9.69 -5.87 5.66
N SER A 21 9.78 -5.92 4.33
CA SER A 21 9.16 -6.98 3.54
C SER A 21 9.99 -8.27 3.48
N MET A 22 11.33 -8.16 3.59
CA MET A 22 12.23 -9.32 3.57
C MET A 22 12.11 -10.12 4.86
N SER A 23 12.09 -9.42 6.00
CA SER A 23 11.95 -10.03 7.33
C SER A 23 10.67 -10.85 7.46
N GLY A 24 9.55 -10.35 6.92
CA GLY A 24 8.31 -11.10 6.94
C GLY A 24 8.33 -12.37 6.09
N LEU A 25 8.97 -12.34 4.90
CA LEU A 25 9.15 -13.56 4.10
C LEU A 25 10.05 -14.57 4.79
N ALA A 26 11.12 -14.10 5.44
CA ALA A 26 12.00 -14.94 6.27
C ALA A 26 11.22 -15.60 7.42
N GLU A 27 10.34 -14.86 8.10
CA GLU A 27 9.48 -15.36 9.17
C GLU A 27 8.51 -16.43 8.68
N ILE A 28 7.87 -16.24 7.50
CA ILE A 28 7.01 -17.26 6.90
C ILE A 28 7.80 -18.54 6.65
N LEU A 29 9.01 -18.46 6.09
CA LEU A 29 9.84 -19.63 5.82
C LEU A 29 10.30 -20.33 7.10
N LEU A 30 10.70 -19.57 8.14
CA LEU A 30 11.04 -20.15 9.46
C LEU A 30 9.88 -20.94 10.05
N ASN A 31 8.66 -20.41 9.99
CA ASN A 31 7.45 -21.09 10.45
C ASN A 31 7.11 -22.34 9.64
N ARG A 32 7.67 -22.48 8.43
CA ARG A 32 7.58 -23.66 7.56
C ARG A 32 8.82 -24.56 7.64
N HIS A 33 9.63 -24.39 8.70
CA HIS A 33 10.81 -25.20 9.02
C HIS A 33 11.97 -25.10 8.02
N PHE A 34 12.03 -24.04 7.21
CA PHE A 34 13.20 -23.74 6.38
C PHE A 34 14.37 -23.30 7.26
N THR A 35 15.59 -23.64 6.84
CA THR A 35 16.78 -23.00 7.41
C THR A 35 16.91 -21.61 6.81
N VAL A 36 16.93 -20.58 7.65
CA VAL A 36 17.02 -19.17 7.20
C VAL A 36 18.29 -18.56 7.75
N THR A 37 19.10 -18.04 6.84
CA THR A 37 20.22 -17.16 7.15
C THR A 37 20.06 -15.83 6.39
N GLY A 38 20.76 -14.80 6.79
CA GLY A 38 20.76 -13.56 6.04
C GLY A 38 21.73 -12.52 6.58
N SER A 39 21.89 -11.49 5.80
CA SER A 39 22.73 -10.34 6.13
C SER A 39 21.96 -9.04 6.08
N ASP A 40 22.39 -8.05 6.84
CA ASP A 40 21.96 -6.68 6.70
C ASP A 40 23.13 -5.72 6.93
N MET A 41 23.02 -4.49 6.43
CA MET A 41 24.04 -3.46 6.65
C MET A 41 24.05 -2.95 8.09
N GLN A 42 22.89 -2.98 8.78
CA GLN A 42 22.72 -2.47 10.13
C GLN A 42 21.86 -3.40 10.97
N ALA A 43 22.16 -3.46 12.27
CA ALA A 43 21.30 -4.12 13.24
C ALA A 43 20.02 -3.29 13.46
N SER A 44 18.89 -3.95 13.57
CA SER A 44 17.57 -3.34 13.81
C SER A 44 16.75 -4.24 14.73
N ASP A 45 15.61 -3.75 15.20
CA ASP A 45 14.67 -4.57 15.98
C ASP A 45 14.14 -5.75 15.14
N MET A 46 14.01 -5.56 13.80
CA MET A 46 13.64 -6.62 12.87
C MET A 46 14.69 -7.74 12.81
N THR A 47 15.97 -7.38 12.70
CA THR A 47 17.06 -8.40 12.67
C THR A 47 17.13 -9.17 13.97
N LYS A 48 16.94 -8.49 15.12
CA LYS A 48 16.89 -9.15 16.45
C LYS A 48 15.70 -10.10 16.57
N HIS A 49 14.51 -9.65 16.14
CA HIS A 49 13.31 -10.48 16.14
C HIS A 49 13.50 -11.77 15.32
N LEU A 50 14.12 -11.66 14.14
CA LEU A 50 14.43 -12.82 13.30
C LEU A 50 15.41 -13.80 13.97
N GLU A 51 16.44 -13.29 14.69
CA GLU A 51 17.35 -14.13 15.46
C GLU A 51 16.63 -14.86 16.60
N GLU A 52 15.72 -14.17 17.31
CA GLU A 52 14.89 -14.77 18.35
C GLU A 52 13.94 -15.85 17.81
N THR A 53 13.50 -15.71 16.56
CA THR A 53 12.64 -16.70 15.87
C THR A 53 13.41 -17.81 15.16
N GLY A 54 14.76 -17.77 15.18
CA GLY A 54 15.60 -18.88 14.74
C GLY A 54 16.40 -18.65 13.45
N ALA A 55 16.37 -17.46 12.85
CA ALA A 55 17.29 -17.11 11.77
C ALA A 55 18.72 -16.88 12.28
N LYS A 56 19.70 -17.08 11.41
CA LYS A 56 21.07 -16.61 11.66
C LYS A 56 21.31 -15.33 10.88
N VAL A 57 21.43 -14.21 11.57
CA VAL A 57 21.66 -12.91 10.93
C VAL A 57 23.10 -12.46 11.12
N VAL A 58 23.72 -11.93 10.07
CA VAL A 58 25.07 -11.35 10.08
C VAL A 58 24.98 -9.87 9.71
N ILE A 59 25.65 -9.02 10.49
CA ILE A 59 25.75 -7.60 10.15
C ILE A 59 26.99 -7.38 9.29
N GLY A 60 26.76 -6.82 8.10
CA GLY A 60 27.74 -6.66 7.02
C GLY A 60 27.57 -7.69 5.91
N GLN A 61 27.54 -7.21 4.68
CA GLN A 61 27.30 -7.99 3.47
C GLN A 61 28.65 -8.35 2.83
N LYS A 62 29.14 -9.57 3.08
CA LYS A 62 30.45 -10.04 2.64
C LYS A 62 30.35 -11.38 1.92
N ALA A 63 31.25 -11.61 0.96
CA ALA A 63 31.30 -12.85 0.19
C ALA A 63 31.38 -14.14 1.05
N GLU A 64 31.98 -14.07 2.26
CA GLU A 64 32.13 -15.17 3.20
C GLU A 64 30.79 -15.65 3.82
N ASN A 65 29.75 -14.81 3.79
CA ASN A 65 28.43 -15.16 4.26
C ASN A 65 27.74 -16.19 3.35
N ILE A 66 28.17 -16.29 2.09
CA ILE A 66 27.63 -17.24 1.11
C ILE A 66 28.35 -18.58 1.24
N THR A 67 27.82 -19.46 2.06
CA THR A 67 28.36 -20.81 2.31
C THR A 67 27.88 -21.82 1.27
N ASP A 68 28.51 -23.01 1.20
CA ASP A 68 28.21 -24.01 0.18
C ASP A 68 26.93 -24.82 0.46
N ASP A 69 26.38 -24.71 1.66
CA ASP A 69 25.13 -25.35 2.11
C ASP A 69 23.88 -24.51 1.84
N ILE A 70 24.03 -23.32 1.23
CA ILE A 70 22.92 -22.48 0.82
C ILE A 70 22.33 -23.02 -0.49
N ASP A 71 21.02 -23.31 -0.47
CA ASP A 71 20.29 -23.80 -1.64
C ASP A 71 19.72 -22.67 -2.51
N LEU A 72 19.41 -21.52 -1.90
CA LEU A 72 18.76 -20.38 -2.55
C LEU A 72 19.20 -19.07 -1.91
N VAL A 73 19.47 -18.06 -2.75
CA VAL A 73 19.70 -16.66 -2.30
C VAL A 73 18.53 -15.78 -2.72
N VAL A 74 17.99 -15.01 -1.78
CA VAL A 74 16.93 -14.02 -2.02
C VAL A 74 17.46 -12.62 -1.82
N TYR A 75 17.13 -11.71 -2.74
CA TYR A 75 17.61 -10.33 -2.71
C TYR A 75 16.54 -9.31 -3.11
N THR A 76 16.72 -8.06 -2.70
CA THR A 76 15.83 -6.94 -3.07
C THR A 76 16.35 -6.20 -4.31
N ALA A 77 15.50 -5.37 -4.91
CA ALA A 77 15.89 -4.50 -6.03
C ALA A 77 16.98 -3.47 -5.66
N ALA A 78 17.22 -3.22 -4.37
CA ALA A 78 18.29 -2.35 -3.89
C ALA A 78 19.69 -3.00 -3.93
N ILE A 79 19.75 -4.32 -4.13
CA ILE A 79 21.00 -5.07 -4.22
C ILE A 79 21.45 -5.13 -5.67
N HIS A 80 22.61 -4.56 -5.95
CA HIS A 80 23.24 -4.53 -7.28
C HIS A 80 24.30 -5.61 -7.44
N GLU A 81 24.72 -5.89 -8.67
CA GLU A 81 25.75 -6.89 -9.00
C GLU A 81 27.12 -6.62 -8.34
N SER A 82 27.37 -5.38 -7.91
CA SER A 82 28.57 -4.99 -7.18
C SER A 82 28.55 -5.43 -5.69
N ASN A 83 27.43 -5.91 -5.18
CA ASN A 83 27.34 -6.43 -3.81
C ASN A 83 28.15 -7.73 -3.72
N GLU A 84 28.98 -7.85 -2.68
CA GLU A 84 29.89 -8.98 -2.51
C GLU A 84 29.17 -10.32 -2.37
N GLU A 85 28.04 -10.37 -1.64
CA GLU A 85 27.25 -11.59 -1.50
C GLU A 85 26.56 -11.97 -2.80
N PHE A 86 25.98 -10.98 -3.51
CA PHE A 86 25.38 -11.21 -4.82
C PHE A 86 26.40 -11.81 -5.80
N ALA A 87 27.59 -11.21 -5.87
CA ALA A 87 28.68 -11.71 -6.72
C ALA A 87 29.14 -13.12 -6.30
N ALA A 88 29.27 -13.38 -5.01
CA ALA A 88 29.67 -14.71 -4.49
C ALA A 88 28.64 -15.79 -4.82
N ALA A 89 27.34 -15.52 -4.63
CA ALA A 89 26.26 -16.45 -4.97
C ALA A 89 26.26 -16.77 -6.48
N LYS A 90 26.39 -15.72 -7.33
CA LYS A 90 26.47 -15.87 -8.78
C LYS A 90 27.67 -16.71 -9.20
N ASN A 91 28.86 -16.47 -8.61
CA ASN A 91 30.08 -17.21 -8.90
C ASN A 91 30.02 -18.69 -8.45
N LYS A 92 29.33 -18.98 -7.35
CA LYS A 92 29.12 -20.34 -6.86
C LYS A 92 27.99 -21.08 -7.62
N GLY A 93 27.24 -20.38 -8.49
CA GLY A 93 26.11 -20.95 -9.22
C GLY A 93 24.91 -21.29 -8.35
N ILE A 94 24.80 -20.67 -7.18
CA ILE A 94 23.64 -20.84 -6.28
C ILE A 94 22.43 -20.18 -6.94
N PRO A 95 21.25 -20.84 -6.99
CA PRO A 95 20.03 -20.23 -7.48
C PRO A 95 19.73 -18.92 -6.75
N MET A 96 19.28 -17.92 -7.48
CA MET A 96 18.95 -16.61 -6.93
C MET A 96 17.56 -16.19 -7.40
N MET A 97 16.80 -15.51 -6.53
CA MET A 97 15.51 -14.94 -6.89
C MET A 97 15.28 -13.59 -6.20
N THR A 98 14.44 -12.79 -6.80
CA THR A 98 14.01 -11.52 -6.21
C THR A 98 13.03 -11.76 -5.06
N ARG A 99 12.87 -10.76 -4.20
CA ARG A 99 11.82 -10.75 -3.16
C ARG A 99 10.42 -11.00 -3.74
N ALA A 100 10.10 -10.40 -4.89
CA ALA A 100 8.79 -10.57 -5.53
C ALA A 100 8.58 -12.02 -6.00
N ALA A 101 9.59 -12.62 -6.63
CA ALA A 101 9.53 -14.01 -7.06
C ALA A 101 9.36 -14.95 -5.86
N LEU A 102 10.08 -14.73 -4.75
CA LEU A 102 9.89 -15.50 -3.52
C LEU A 102 8.45 -15.38 -2.98
N LEU A 103 7.89 -14.16 -2.94
CA LEU A 103 6.52 -13.94 -2.49
C LEU A 103 5.50 -14.70 -3.36
N GLY A 104 5.68 -14.69 -4.69
CA GLY A 104 4.86 -15.48 -5.61
C GLY A 104 5.01 -17.00 -5.38
N GLN A 105 6.23 -17.47 -5.12
CA GLN A 105 6.48 -18.88 -4.79
C GLN A 105 5.88 -19.28 -3.45
N ILE A 106 5.92 -18.42 -2.45
CA ILE A 106 5.22 -18.62 -1.17
C ILE A 106 3.71 -18.71 -1.41
N MET A 107 3.13 -17.77 -2.16
CA MET A 107 1.70 -17.76 -2.51
C MET A 107 1.25 -19.06 -3.16
N ALA A 108 2.06 -19.64 -4.04
CA ALA A 108 1.74 -20.87 -4.75
C ALA A 108 1.59 -22.11 -3.84
N ASN A 109 2.02 -22.03 -2.56
CA ASN A 109 1.83 -23.09 -1.57
C ASN A 109 0.49 -23.00 -0.82
N PHE A 110 -0.34 -21.98 -1.11
CA PHE A 110 -1.64 -21.79 -0.46
C PHE A 110 -2.78 -22.04 -1.45
N ALA A 111 -3.75 -22.87 -1.05
CA ALA A 111 -4.88 -23.21 -1.92
C ALA A 111 -5.82 -22.02 -2.19
N LYS A 112 -5.88 -21.05 -1.27
CA LYS A 112 -6.74 -19.86 -1.36
C LYS A 112 -5.88 -18.61 -1.25
N SER A 113 -5.39 -18.14 -2.38
CA SER A 113 -4.54 -16.94 -2.45
C SER A 113 -5.32 -15.74 -2.99
N ILE A 114 -5.17 -14.60 -2.31
CA ILE A 114 -5.80 -13.31 -2.66
C ILE A 114 -4.68 -12.31 -2.93
N ALA A 115 -4.71 -11.68 -4.09
CA ALA A 115 -3.78 -10.62 -4.47
C ALA A 115 -4.55 -9.32 -4.76
N VAL A 116 -4.20 -8.25 -4.05
CA VAL A 116 -4.85 -6.94 -4.17
C VAL A 116 -3.96 -6.00 -4.97
N ALA A 117 -4.33 -5.75 -6.21
CA ALA A 117 -3.65 -4.86 -7.15
C ALA A 117 -4.43 -3.56 -7.39
N GLY A 118 -3.74 -2.57 -7.94
CA GLY A 118 -4.29 -1.26 -8.29
C GLY A 118 -3.26 -0.18 -8.02
N THR A 119 -3.35 0.93 -8.72
CA THR A 119 -2.47 2.09 -8.47
C THR A 119 -2.64 2.58 -7.04
N HIS A 120 -3.90 2.69 -6.56
CA HIS A 120 -4.25 3.20 -5.23
C HIS A 120 -5.16 2.23 -4.46
N GLY A 121 -5.18 2.36 -3.12
CA GLY A 121 -6.11 1.64 -2.25
C GLY A 121 -5.67 0.23 -1.84
N LYS A 122 -4.56 -0.32 -2.36
CA LYS A 122 -4.05 -1.67 -2.06
C LYS A 122 -3.98 -1.95 -0.57
N THR A 123 -3.21 -1.15 0.18
CA THR A 123 -3.00 -1.32 1.63
C THR A 123 -4.31 -1.28 2.42
N THR A 124 -5.18 -0.32 2.10
CA THR A 124 -6.47 -0.17 2.78
C THR A 124 -7.38 -1.37 2.53
N THR A 125 -7.48 -1.82 1.27
CA THR A 125 -8.32 -2.99 0.92
C THR A 125 -7.77 -4.28 1.52
N THR A 126 -6.45 -4.48 1.49
CA THR A 126 -5.80 -5.63 2.14
C THR A 126 -6.01 -5.61 3.65
N SER A 127 -5.99 -4.43 4.29
CA SER A 127 -6.29 -4.28 5.71
C SER A 127 -7.76 -4.57 6.03
N MET A 128 -8.72 -4.10 5.22
CA MET A 128 -10.14 -4.44 5.36
C MET A 128 -10.36 -5.95 5.25
N LEU A 129 -9.77 -6.59 4.24
CA LEU A 129 -9.80 -8.05 4.07
C LEU A 129 -9.21 -8.76 5.29
N THR A 130 -8.07 -8.31 5.80
CA THR A 130 -7.45 -8.86 7.00
C THR A 130 -8.40 -8.82 8.19
N HIS A 131 -9.08 -7.68 8.42
CA HIS A 131 -10.06 -7.54 9.49
C HIS A 131 -11.25 -8.48 9.33
N ILE A 132 -11.77 -8.65 8.11
CA ILE A 132 -12.88 -9.56 7.82
C ILE A 132 -12.44 -11.02 8.06
N LEU A 133 -11.29 -11.41 7.54
CA LEU A 133 -10.77 -12.78 7.65
C LEU A 133 -10.48 -13.17 9.11
N LEU A 134 -9.88 -12.26 9.88
CA LEU A 134 -9.66 -12.47 11.31
C LEU A 134 -10.98 -12.48 12.12
N GLN A 135 -11.99 -11.70 11.72
CA GLN A 135 -13.31 -11.73 12.32
C GLN A 135 -14.05 -13.06 12.05
N ALA A 136 -13.70 -13.72 10.95
CA ALA A 136 -14.20 -15.04 10.56
C ALA A 136 -13.39 -16.21 11.15
N ASP A 137 -12.40 -15.95 11.99
CA ASP A 137 -11.49 -16.94 12.59
C ASP A 137 -10.81 -17.86 11.55
N THR A 138 -10.51 -17.33 10.37
CA THR A 138 -9.94 -18.13 9.25
C THR A 138 -8.44 -18.36 9.35
N ASP A 139 -7.76 -17.74 10.28
CA ASP A 139 -6.31 -17.83 10.54
C ASP A 139 -5.40 -17.66 9.28
N PRO A 140 -5.54 -16.54 8.51
CA PRO A 140 -4.81 -16.34 7.27
C PRO A 140 -3.33 -15.99 7.50
N THR A 141 -2.47 -16.33 6.53
CA THR A 141 -1.18 -15.67 6.36
C THR A 141 -1.41 -14.38 5.58
N VAL A 142 -0.89 -13.26 6.08
CA VAL A 142 -1.14 -11.92 5.53
C VAL A 142 0.18 -11.18 5.31
N SER A 143 0.31 -10.54 4.15
CA SER A 143 1.39 -9.57 3.85
C SER A 143 0.76 -8.26 3.37
N VAL A 144 0.84 -7.22 4.19
CA VAL A 144 0.30 -5.88 3.90
C VAL A 144 1.43 -4.86 3.79
N GLY A 145 1.26 -3.83 2.95
CA GLY A 145 2.31 -2.83 2.67
C GLY A 145 2.54 -1.82 3.80
N GLY A 146 1.62 -1.71 4.75
CA GLY A 146 1.70 -0.80 5.89
C GLY A 146 1.55 -1.51 7.23
N MET A 147 1.83 -0.78 8.30
CA MET A 147 1.61 -1.29 9.66
C MET A 147 0.11 -1.40 9.96
N LEU A 148 -0.32 -2.53 10.46
CA LEU A 148 -1.71 -2.82 10.84
C LEU A 148 -1.76 -3.33 12.28
N ASP A 149 -2.33 -2.55 13.18
CA ASP A 149 -2.38 -2.84 14.62
C ASP A 149 -3.02 -4.21 14.93
N ARG A 150 -4.03 -4.59 14.15
CA ARG A 150 -4.74 -5.86 14.32
C ARG A 150 -3.84 -7.10 14.25
N ILE A 151 -2.72 -7.00 13.55
CA ILE A 151 -1.73 -8.08 13.43
C ILE A 151 -0.39 -7.73 14.07
N GLY A 152 -0.25 -6.53 14.67
CA GLY A 152 0.96 -6.06 15.33
C GLY A 152 2.12 -5.81 14.37
N GLY A 153 1.86 -5.58 13.09
CA GLY A 153 2.90 -5.42 12.07
C GLY A 153 2.34 -5.34 10.66
N ASN A 154 3.16 -5.68 9.70
CA ASN A 154 2.80 -5.77 8.28
C ASN A 154 2.76 -7.22 7.75
N ILE A 155 3.16 -8.18 8.56
CA ILE A 155 3.12 -9.63 8.27
C ILE A 155 2.42 -10.35 9.42
N ARG A 156 1.64 -11.35 9.07
CA ARG A 156 1.09 -12.34 9.99
C ARG A 156 1.25 -13.72 9.39
N VAL A 157 1.83 -14.64 10.13
CA VAL A 157 1.89 -16.04 9.72
C VAL A 157 0.72 -16.79 10.32
N GLY A 158 -0.18 -17.26 9.47
CA GLY A 158 -1.32 -18.11 9.83
C GLY A 158 -1.07 -19.58 9.48
N HIS A 159 -1.98 -20.46 9.93
CA HIS A 159 -1.86 -21.89 9.73
C HIS A 159 -2.89 -22.47 8.75
N SER A 160 -3.80 -21.62 8.24
CA SER A 160 -4.79 -22.04 7.25
C SER A 160 -4.19 -22.10 5.82
N ASP A 161 -5.02 -22.53 4.88
CA ASP A 161 -4.71 -22.55 3.45
C ASP A 161 -4.94 -21.20 2.75
N LEU A 162 -5.13 -20.12 3.52
CA LEU A 162 -5.46 -18.80 3.03
C LEU A 162 -4.27 -17.85 3.10
N PHE A 163 -3.94 -17.23 1.97
CA PHE A 163 -2.89 -16.23 1.83
C PHE A 163 -3.45 -14.94 1.25
N LEU A 164 -3.16 -13.81 1.87
CA LEU A 164 -3.57 -12.48 1.43
C LEU A 164 -2.35 -11.58 1.28
N THR A 165 -2.19 -10.94 0.12
CA THR A 165 -1.09 -10.01 -0.11
C THR A 165 -1.47 -8.82 -0.99
N GLU A 166 -0.74 -7.72 -0.84
CA GLU A 166 -0.72 -6.67 -1.84
C GLU A 166 0.08 -7.11 -3.06
N ALA A 167 -0.39 -6.71 -4.24
CA ALA A 167 0.21 -7.00 -5.53
C ALA A 167 0.64 -5.67 -6.19
N CYS A 168 1.90 -5.28 -5.98
CA CYS A 168 2.46 -4.04 -6.47
C CYS A 168 2.81 -4.15 -7.95
N GLU A 169 2.31 -3.22 -8.76
CA GLU A 169 2.58 -3.12 -10.18
C GLU A 169 3.99 -2.63 -10.51
N TYR A 170 4.60 -1.88 -9.59
CA TYR A 170 5.94 -1.32 -9.81
C TYR A 170 6.97 -2.41 -10.14
N THR A 171 7.75 -2.17 -11.18
CA THR A 171 8.70 -3.13 -11.77
C THR A 171 8.08 -4.46 -12.18
N ASN A 172 6.78 -4.48 -12.44
CA ASN A 172 6.03 -5.69 -12.78
C ASN A 172 6.11 -6.79 -11.69
N SER A 173 6.34 -6.41 -10.43
CA SER A 173 6.49 -7.35 -9.32
C SER A 173 5.29 -8.28 -9.14
N PHE A 174 4.07 -7.78 -9.39
CA PHE A 174 2.85 -8.58 -9.29
C PHE A 174 2.71 -9.66 -10.38
N LEU A 175 3.50 -9.58 -11.46
CA LEU A 175 3.54 -10.62 -12.50
C LEU A 175 4.25 -11.91 -12.07
N GLU A 176 4.83 -11.91 -10.89
CA GLU A 176 5.32 -13.13 -10.24
C GLU A 176 4.21 -13.91 -9.49
N PHE A 177 2.97 -13.39 -9.46
CA PHE A 177 1.87 -13.93 -8.67
C PHE A 177 0.86 -14.69 -9.55
N TYR A 178 0.32 -15.77 -8.99
CA TYR A 178 -0.71 -16.60 -9.61
C TYR A 178 -1.84 -16.83 -8.60
N PRO A 179 -2.65 -15.79 -8.29
CA PRO A 179 -3.66 -15.88 -7.25
C PRO A 179 -4.91 -16.66 -7.69
N LEU A 180 -5.63 -17.19 -6.71
CA LEU A 180 -6.99 -17.69 -6.92
C LEU A 180 -8.00 -16.53 -7.03
N TYR A 181 -7.79 -15.46 -6.24
CA TYR A 181 -8.61 -14.26 -6.25
C TYR A 181 -7.74 -13.04 -6.57
N SER A 182 -7.97 -12.41 -7.72
CA SER A 182 -7.31 -11.17 -8.11
C SER A 182 -8.26 -10.01 -7.89
N ILE A 183 -7.84 -9.01 -7.14
CA ILE A 183 -8.59 -7.75 -6.96
C ILE A 183 -7.86 -6.67 -7.73
N ILE A 184 -8.57 -5.92 -8.59
CA ILE A 184 -8.03 -4.78 -9.36
C ILE A 184 -8.87 -3.55 -9.02
N LEU A 185 -8.27 -2.64 -8.23
CA LEU A 185 -8.98 -1.49 -7.67
C LEU A 185 -9.09 -0.32 -8.64
N ASN A 186 -8.00 0.00 -9.31
CA ASN A 186 -7.89 1.08 -10.28
C ASN A 186 -6.60 0.92 -11.10
N VAL A 187 -6.56 1.57 -12.27
CA VAL A 187 -5.39 1.60 -13.15
C VAL A 187 -5.24 3.02 -13.67
N GLU A 188 -4.20 3.70 -13.19
CA GLU A 188 -3.87 5.08 -13.51
C GLU A 188 -2.38 5.21 -13.82
N GLU A 189 -1.98 6.33 -14.41
CA GLU A 189 -0.57 6.63 -14.62
C GLU A 189 0.14 6.82 -13.27
N ASP A 190 1.09 5.99 -12.97
CA ASP A 190 2.07 6.11 -11.90
C ASP A 190 3.33 5.33 -12.26
N HIS A 191 4.41 5.53 -11.49
CA HIS A 191 5.68 4.85 -11.75
C HIS A 191 6.22 5.05 -13.17
N MET A 192 6.12 6.29 -13.70
CA MET A 192 6.57 6.68 -15.04
C MET A 192 8.10 6.65 -15.19
N ASP A 193 8.82 6.34 -14.13
CA ASP A 193 10.24 5.95 -14.16
C ASP A 193 10.44 4.51 -14.66
N PHE A 194 9.41 3.68 -14.61
CA PHE A 194 9.42 2.29 -15.05
C PHE A 194 8.50 2.05 -16.25
N PHE A 195 7.23 2.48 -16.18
CA PHE A 195 6.26 2.35 -17.26
C PHE A 195 6.43 3.46 -18.28
N LYS A 196 6.24 3.11 -19.53
CA LYS A 196 6.38 4.05 -20.65
C LYS A 196 5.19 5.00 -20.78
N ASP A 197 3.98 4.46 -20.62
CA ASP A 197 2.71 5.14 -20.79
C ASP A 197 1.57 4.31 -20.18
N ILE A 198 0.34 4.86 -20.20
CA ILE A 198 -0.84 4.17 -19.68
C ILE A 198 -1.13 2.84 -20.43
N GLU A 199 -0.77 2.73 -21.71
CA GLU A 199 -0.97 1.48 -22.46
C GLU A 199 -0.06 0.36 -21.93
N ASP A 200 1.17 0.68 -21.56
CA ASP A 200 2.10 -0.27 -20.93
C ASP A 200 1.59 -0.72 -19.57
N ILE A 201 1.05 0.20 -18.76
CA ILE A 201 0.41 -0.12 -17.48
C ILE A 201 -0.80 -1.04 -17.69
N LYS A 202 -1.72 -0.71 -18.60
CA LYS A 202 -2.91 -1.52 -18.90
C LYS A 202 -2.54 -2.94 -19.36
N ASN A 203 -1.52 -3.07 -20.22
CA ASN A 203 -1.02 -4.38 -20.65
C ASN A 203 -0.46 -5.19 -19.47
N SER A 204 0.21 -4.54 -18.53
CA SER A 204 0.71 -5.18 -17.33
C SER A 204 -0.42 -5.69 -16.43
N PHE A 205 -1.48 -4.88 -16.21
CA PHE A 205 -2.66 -5.30 -15.45
C PHE A 205 -3.48 -6.38 -16.16
N HIS A 206 -3.60 -6.33 -17.49
CA HIS A 206 -4.21 -7.42 -18.28
C HIS A 206 -3.43 -8.74 -18.07
N LYS A 207 -2.11 -8.68 -18.14
CA LYS A 207 -1.26 -9.86 -17.88
C LYS A 207 -1.44 -10.37 -16.46
N PHE A 208 -1.47 -9.49 -15.44
CA PHE A 208 -1.76 -9.88 -14.06
C PHE A 208 -3.13 -10.56 -13.94
N ALA A 209 -4.18 -9.97 -14.52
CA ALA A 209 -5.53 -10.56 -14.55
C ALA A 209 -5.53 -11.96 -15.20
N SER A 210 -4.78 -12.14 -16.29
CA SER A 210 -4.67 -13.43 -17.00
C SER A 210 -3.96 -14.52 -16.19
N GLN A 211 -3.22 -14.15 -15.14
CA GLN A 211 -2.54 -15.08 -14.24
C GLN A 211 -3.44 -15.56 -13.08
N THR A 212 -4.67 -15.06 -12.98
CA THR A 212 -5.66 -15.63 -12.07
C THR A 212 -5.90 -17.10 -12.45
N ALA A 213 -5.97 -17.99 -11.45
CA ALA A 213 -6.19 -19.41 -11.69
C ALA A 213 -7.45 -19.67 -12.53
N ASP A 214 -7.49 -20.74 -13.32
CA ASP A 214 -8.62 -21.04 -14.22
C ASP A 214 -9.95 -21.21 -13.47
N ASP A 215 -9.93 -21.72 -12.26
CA ASP A 215 -11.07 -21.84 -11.34
C ASP A 215 -11.22 -20.66 -10.39
N GLY A 216 -10.39 -19.64 -10.56
CA GLY A 216 -10.35 -18.44 -9.75
C GLY A 216 -11.39 -17.37 -10.12
N LEU A 217 -11.25 -16.19 -9.52
CA LEU A 217 -12.14 -15.05 -9.74
C LEU A 217 -11.37 -13.75 -9.82
N ILE A 218 -11.64 -12.96 -10.85
CA ILE A 218 -11.19 -11.56 -10.96
C ILE A 218 -12.28 -10.66 -10.38
N ILE A 219 -11.92 -9.82 -9.42
CA ILE A 219 -12.77 -8.81 -8.80
C ILE A 219 -12.24 -7.45 -9.25
N ILE A 220 -12.98 -6.76 -10.11
CA ILE A 220 -12.47 -5.58 -10.81
C ILE A 220 -13.41 -4.40 -10.66
N ASN A 221 -12.85 -3.21 -10.54
CA ASN A 221 -13.62 -1.98 -10.57
C ASN A 221 -14.25 -1.74 -11.94
N GLY A 222 -15.58 -1.84 -12.01
CA GLY A 222 -16.33 -1.66 -13.26
C GLY A 222 -16.58 -0.19 -13.63
N ASP A 223 -16.29 0.76 -12.72
CA ASP A 223 -16.36 2.20 -13.02
C ASP A 223 -15.10 2.71 -13.74
N MET A 224 -14.08 1.88 -13.86
CA MET A 224 -12.81 2.20 -14.52
C MET A 224 -12.95 2.24 -16.04
N GLU A 225 -12.39 3.25 -16.69
CA GLU A 225 -12.38 3.36 -18.16
C GLU A 225 -11.74 2.15 -18.86
N HIS A 226 -10.79 1.48 -18.19
CA HIS A 226 -9.95 0.44 -18.77
C HIS A 226 -10.40 -0.99 -18.44
N THR A 227 -11.53 -1.18 -17.79
CA THR A 227 -12.02 -2.51 -17.34
C THR A 227 -12.18 -3.48 -18.49
N ASP A 228 -12.84 -3.06 -19.58
CA ASP A 228 -13.03 -3.89 -20.77
C ASP A 228 -11.71 -4.30 -21.43
N PHE A 229 -10.74 -3.40 -21.46
CA PHE A 229 -9.40 -3.71 -21.97
C PHE A 229 -8.72 -4.80 -21.14
N ILE A 230 -8.77 -4.66 -19.81
CA ILE A 230 -8.11 -5.61 -18.89
C ILE A 230 -8.74 -6.99 -18.96
N LEU A 231 -10.05 -7.07 -19.13
CA LEU A 231 -10.80 -8.34 -19.21
C LEU A 231 -10.82 -8.97 -20.61
N ASN A 232 -10.41 -8.23 -21.64
CA ASN A 232 -10.53 -8.66 -23.02
C ASN A 232 -9.83 -10.00 -23.29
N GLY A 233 -10.58 -10.99 -23.78
CA GLY A 233 -10.06 -12.31 -24.14
C GLY A 233 -9.72 -13.23 -22.98
N LEU A 234 -9.98 -12.83 -21.72
CA LEU A 234 -9.78 -13.68 -20.56
C LEU A 234 -10.92 -14.70 -20.41
N ALA A 235 -10.55 -15.94 -20.04
CA ALA A 235 -11.50 -17.02 -19.79
C ALA A 235 -11.94 -17.09 -18.32
N GLN A 236 -11.22 -16.45 -17.42
CA GLN A 236 -11.49 -16.44 -15.98
C GLN A 236 -12.82 -15.76 -15.68
N LYS A 237 -13.51 -16.27 -14.66
CA LYS A 237 -14.71 -15.61 -14.14
C LYS A 237 -14.33 -14.25 -13.55
N HIS A 238 -15.23 -13.29 -13.69
CA HIS A 238 -15.06 -11.98 -13.05
C HIS A 238 -16.37 -11.49 -12.43
N VAL A 239 -16.24 -10.60 -11.47
CA VAL A 239 -17.31 -9.77 -10.91
C VAL A 239 -16.83 -8.33 -10.85
N THR A 240 -17.76 -7.40 -11.04
CA THR A 240 -17.47 -5.97 -11.00
C THR A 240 -17.93 -5.35 -9.69
N PHE A 241 -17.18 -4.35 -9.22
CA PHE A 241 -17.61 -3.50 -8.12
C PHE A 241 -17.47 -2.02 -8.53
N GLY A 242 -18.30 -1.16 -7.95
CA GLY A 242 -18.27 0.26 -8.26
C GLY A 242 -19.48 1.01 -7.73
N LEU A 243 -19.59 2.29 -8.01
CA LEU A 243 -20.74 3.12 -7.64
C LEU A 243 -21.80 3.16 -8.76
N ASN A 244 -21.44 2.76 -9.99
CA ASN A 244 -22.41 2.62 -11.06
C ASN A 244 -23.35 1.45 -10.72
N PRO A 245 -24.70 1.64 -10.84
CA PRO A 245 -25.69 0.61 -10.55
C PRO A 245 -25.57 -0.67 -11.39
N GLU A 246 -24.84 -0.64 -12.50
CA GLU A 246 -24.65 -1.80 -13.38
C GLU A 246 -23.60 -2.79 -12.85
N ASN A 247 -22.83 -2.41 -11.83
CA ASN A 247 -21.86 -3.31 -11.21
C ASN A 247 -22.55 -4.44 -10.42
N ASP A 248 -21.89 -5.60 -10.34
CA ASP A 248 -22.35 -6.73 -9.53
C ASP A 248 -22.41 -6.36 -8.03
N TYR A 249 -21.47 -5.55 -7.56
CA TYR A 249 -21.43 -5.01 -6.20
C TYR A 249 -21.41 -3.49 -6.25
N THR A 250 -22.45 -2.84 -5.71
CA THR A 250 -22.55 -1.38 -5.69
C THR A 250 -23.13 -0.86 -4.38
N ALA A 251 -23.05 0.45 -4.19
CA ALA A 251 -23.50 1.15 -3.00
C ALA A 251 -24.58 2.19 -3.36
N SER A 252 -25.67 2.20 -2.60
CA SER A 252 -26.68 3.27 -2.66
C SER A 252 -26.80 3.94 -1.29
N ASP A 253 -27.41 5.13 -1.27
CA ASP A 253 -27.67 5.88 -0.03
C ASP A 253 -26.39 6.06 0.83
N ILE A 254 -25.30 6.51 0.20
CA ILE A 254 -24.03 6.77 0.89
C ILE A 254 -24.22 7.99 1.77
N THR A 255 -23.96 7.85 3.06
CA THR A 255 -24.04 8.91 4.07
C THR A 255 -22.78 8.92 4.92
N PHE A 256 -22.46 10.08 5.47
CA PHE A 256 -21.33 10.27 6.38
C PHE A 256 -21.84 10.73 7.75
N ASP A 257 -21.27 10.20 8.82
CA ASP A 257 -21.57 10.64 10.18
C ASP A 257 -20.80 11.95 10.50
N LYS A 258 -20.95 12.44 11.75
CA LYS A 258 -20.27 13.65 12.21
C LYS A 258 -18.73 13.54 12.24
N GLU A 259 -18.21 12.35 12.21
CA GLU A 259 -16.78 12.06 12.18
C GLU A 259 -16.27 11.80 10.74
N GLY A 260 -17.17 11.88 9.73
CA GLY A 260 -16.88 11.59 8.34
C GLY A 260 -16.85 10.10 7.99
N ASN A 261 -17.26 9.21 8.89
CA ASN A 261 -17.29 7.76 8.62
C ASN A 261 -18.43 7.41 7.66
N ALA A 262 -18.13 6.59 6.66
CA ALA A 262 -19.10 6.24 5.63
C ALA A 262 -20.06 5.14 6.05
N SER A 263 -21.32 5.24 5.60
CA SER A 263 -22.29 4.15 5.62
C SER A 263 -23.08 4.13 4.32
N TYR A 264 -23.50 2.96 3.87
CA TYR A 264 -24.24 2.80 2.61
C TYR A 264 -25.10 1.53 2.61
N ASN A 265 -26.09 1.46 1.73
CA ASN A 265 -26.80 0.22 1.45
C ASN A 265 -26.02 -0.58 0.40
N LEU A 266 -25.64 -1.82 0.73
CA LEU A 266 -25.00 -2.74 -0.20
C LEU A 266 -26.04 -3.30 -1.17
N ILE A 267 -25.76 -3.22 -2.45
CA ILE A 267 -26.46 -3.93 -3.51
C ILE A 267 -25.49 -4.95 -4.09
N ALA A 268 -25.84 -6.22 -4.05
CA ALA A 268 -25.05 -7.30 -4.60
C ALA A 268 -25.92 -8.12 -5.57
N HIS A 269 -25.45 -8.26 -6.81
CA HIS A 269 -26.15 -8.93 -7.91
C HIS A 269 -27.59 -8.42 -8.11
N GLY A 270 -27.78 -7.11 -8.02
CA GLY A 270 -29.08 -6.43 -8.18
C GLY A 270 -30.01 -6.50 -6.97
N GLU A 271 -29.62 -7.13 -5.87
CA GLU A 271 -30.42 -7.23 -4.64
C GLU A 271 -29.82 -6.39 -3.50
N GLU A 272 -30.68 -5.64 -2.79
CA GLU A 272 -30.26 -4.91 -1.59
C GLU A 272 -30.02 -5.91 -0.46
N LYS A 273 -28.79 -5.89 0.07
CA LYS A 273 -28.35 -6.77 1.16
C LYS A 273 -28.33 -6.07 2.52
N GLY A 274 -28.73 -4.78 2.58
CA GLY A 274 -28.83 -3.96 3.78
C GLY A 274 -27.59 -3.12 4.05
N ARG A 275 -27.57 -2.46 5.21
CA ARG A 275 -26.61 -1.41 5.57
C ARG A 275 -25.22 -1.95 5.89
N ILE A 276 -24.21 -1.30 5.34
CA ILE A 276 -22.78 -1.42 5.72
C ILE A 276 -22.37 -0.12 6.42
N ALA A 277 -21.63 -0.22 7.51
CA ALA A 277 -21.04 0.90 8.21
C ALA A 277 -19.52 0.72 8.28
N LEU A 278 -18.78 1.77 8.00
CA LEU A 278 -17.34 1.81 8.08
C LEU A 278 -16.90 2.74 9.21
N LYS A 279 -15.66 2.60 9.68
CA LYS A 279 -14.99 3.55 10.57
C LYS A 279 -13.86 4.30 9.86
N VAL A 280 -13.94 4.38 8.54
CA VAL A 280 -13.00 5.09 7.70
C VAL A 280 -13.74 6.05 6.77
N LYS A 281 -13.04 7.10 6.35
CA LYS A 281 -13.60 8.27 5.70
C LYS A 281 -13.50 8.17 4.18
N GLY A 282 -14.36 8.93 3.50
CA GLY A 282 -14.27 9.14 2.07
C GLY A 282 -14.92 8.05 1.20
N ARG A 283 -15.41 8.47 0.02
CA ARG A 283 -16.07 7.58 -0.95
C ARG A 283 -15.16 6.51 -1.51
N HIS A 284 -13.84 6.77 -1.62
CA HIS A 284 -12.86 5.78 -2.05
C HIS A 284 -12.82 4.56 -1.12
N ASN A 285 -13.07 4.74 0.19
CA ASN A 285 -13.15 3.63 1.13
C ASN A 285 -14.47 2.84 1.02
N VAL A 286 -15.55 3.45 0.54
CA VAL A 286 -16.74 2.69 0.12
C VAL A 286 -16.36 1.76 -1.03
N MET A 287 -15.66 2.24 -2.07
CA MET A 287 -15.15 1.41 -3.18
C MET A 287 -14.25 0.27 -2.70
N ASN A 288 -13.26 0.57 -1.85
CA ASN A 288 -12.37 -0.43 -1.27
C ASN A 288 -13.14 -1.51 -0.49
N SER A 289 -14.20 -1.11 0.24
CA SER A 289 -15.03 -2.05 0.99
C SER A 289 -15.91 -2.93 0.10
N LEU A 290 -16.39 -2.42 -1.05
CA LEU A 290 -17.12 -3.22 -2.04
C LEU A 290 -16.23 -4.34 -2.62
N ALA A 291 -14.97 -4.02 -2.96
CA ALA A 291 -14.00 -5.01 -3.41
C ALA A 291 -13.73 -6.09 -2.34
N ALA A 292 -13.59 -5.67 -1.08
CA ALA A 292 -13.38 -6.59 0.04
C ALA A 292 -14.61 -7.48 0.29
N ILE A 293 -15.82 -6.94 0.18
CA ILE A 293 -17.08 -7.71 0.29
C ILE A 293 -17.15 -8.75 -0.83
N ALA A 294 -16.96 -8.33 -2.09
CA ALA A 294 -17.03 -9.24 -3.24
C ALA A 294 -16.06 -10.42 -3.10
N CYS A 295 -14.83 -10.16 -2.65
CA CYS A 295 -13.83 -11.20 -2.41
C CYS A 295 -14.25 -12.15 -1.28
N THR A 296 -14.71 -11.61 -0.16
CA THR A 296 -15.01 -12.42 1.02
C THR A 296 -16.32 -13.19 0.89
N GLU A 297 -17.31 -12.69 0.14
CA GLU A 297 -18.49 -13.47 -0.26
C GLU A 297 -18.11 -14.62 -1.21
N ALA A 298 -17.19 -14.38 -2.17
CA ALA A 298 -16.68 -15.43 -3.07
C ALA A 298 -15.93 -16.54 -2.31
N ILE A 299 -15.30 -16.23 -1.19
CA ILE A 299 -14.68 -17.21 -0.28
C ILE A 299 -15.74 -17.98 0.52
N GLY A 300 -16.99 -17.50 0.57
CA GLY A 300 -18.11 -18.12 1.28
C GLY A 300 -18.32 -17.60 2.70
N LEU A 301 -17.83 -16.41 3.04
CA LEU A 301 -18.05 -15.83 4.37
C LEU A 301 -19.46 -15.23 4.51
N PRO A 302 -20.11 -15.41 5.66
CA PRO A 302 -21.43 -14.81 5.92
C PRO A 302 -21.35 -13.28 5.96
N LEU A 303 -22.33 -12.60 5.35
CA LEU A 303 -22.35 -11.14 5.27
C LEU A 303 -22.33 -10.44 6.64
N ASP A 304 -22.92 -11.04 7.68
CA ASP A 304 -22.87 -10.48 9.05
C ASP A 304 -21.44 -10.51 9.64
N THR A 305 -20.65 -11.52 9.30
CA THR A 305 -19.24 -11.58 9.68
C THR A 305 -18.42 -10.52 8.91
N ILE A 306 -18.71 -10.35 7.63
CA ILE A 306 -18.11 -9.32 6.78
C ILE A 306 -18.38 -7.93 7.34
N ARG A 307 -19.66 -7.62 7.69
CA ARG A 307 -20.05 -6.35 8.32
C ARG A 307 -19.27 -6.06 9.60
N LYS A 308 -19.16 -7.06 10.49
CA LYS A 308 -18.40 -6.91 11.75
C LYS A 308 -16.93 -6.68 11.50
N GLY A 309 -16.35 -7.38 10.53
CA GLY A 309 -14.96 -7.21 10.12
C GLY A 309 -14.70 -5.79 9.59
N LEU A 310 -15.50 -5.31 8.67
CA LEU A 310 -15.40 -3.94 8.14
C LEU A 310 -15.60 -2.89 9.24
N LEU A 311 -16.57 -3.05 10.12
CA LEU A 311 -16.80 -2.13 11.22
C LEU A 311 -15.65 -2.12 12.25
N SER A 312 -14.87 -3.20 12.36
CA SER A 312 -13.71 -3.27 13.25
C SER A 312 -12.46 -2.57 12.66
N PHE A 313 -12.45 -2.26 11.36
CA PHE A 313 -11.35 -1.57 10.70
C PHE A 313 -11.45 -0.06 10.93
N GLY A 314 -10.52 0.49 11.69
CA GLY A 314 -10.47 1.92 12.03
C GLY A 314 -9.47 2.74 11.18
N GLY A 315 -8.88 2.13 10.16
CA GLY A 315 -7.84 2.74 9.32
C GLY A 315 -6.49 2.03 9.42
N THR A 316 -5.55 2.48 8.62
CA THR A 316 -4.15 2.04 8.59
C THR A 316 -3.28 3.24 8.93
N HIS A 317 -2.13 3.03 9.53
CA HIS A 317 -1.16 4.11 9.76
C HIS A 317 -0.89 4.89 8.47
N ARG A 318 -0.81 6.20 8.61
CA ARG A 318 -0.60 7.13 7.52
C ARG A 318 -1.69 7.12 6.42
N ARG A 319 -2.94 6.74 6.73
CA ARG A 319 -4.09 6.79 5.82
C ARG A 319 -5.25 7.53 6.49
N PHE A 320 -5.28 8.85 6.35
CA PHE A 320 -6.15 9.78 7.07
C PHE A 320 -6.09 9.52 8.59
N GLU A 321 -4.88 9.32 9.10
CA GLU A 321 -4.62 8.92 10.47
C GLU A 321 -4.71 10.11 11.42
N TYR A 322 -5.59 10.05 12.41
CA TYR A 322 -5.63 11.02 13.49
C TYR A 322 -4.39 10.86 14.37
N LYS A 323 -3.54 11.90 14.43
CA LYS A 323 -2.31 11.91 15.22
C LYS A 323 -2.49 12.57 16.58
N GLY A 324 -3.46 13.47 16.73
CA GLY A 324 -3.71 14.20 17.95
C GLY A 324 -4.28 15.59 17.71
N SER A 325 -4.25 16.44 18.75
CA SER A 325 -4.69 17.82 18.64
C SER A 325 -3.67 18.80 19.23
N LEU A 326 -3.42 19.90 18.53
CA LEU A 326 -2.60 21.03 18.98
C LEU A 326 -3.56 22.12 19.48
N GLY A 327 -3.87 22.15 20.78
CA GLY A 327 -4.99 22.90 21.29
C GLY A 327 -6.30 22.35 20.72
N ASP A 328 -7.08 23.19 20.02
CA ASP A 328 -8.32 22.79 19.35
C ASP A 328 -8.10 22.37 17.87
N VAL A 329 -6.87 22.55 17.33
CA VAL A 329 -6.51 22.16 15.96
C VAL A 329 -6.35 20.65 15.88
N THR A 330 -7.05 20.00 14.94
CA THR A 330 -6.91 18.56 14.68
C THR A 330 -5.73 18.30 13.76
N VAL A 331 -4.85 17.35 14.12
CA VAL A 331 -3.69 16.96 13.30
C VAL A 331 -3.92 15.54 12.73
N ILE A 332 -3.83 15.44 11.41
CA ILE A 332 -3.97 14.20 10.64
C ILE A 332 -2.71 13.97 9.81
N ASP A 333 -2.30 12.71 9.60
CA ASP A 333 -1.29 12.34 8.62
C ASP A 333 -1.87 11.47 7.50
N ASP A 334 -1.46 11.73 6.27
CA ASP A 334 -1.84 10.94 5.11
C ASP A 334 -0.64 10.66 4.18
N TYR A 335 -0.51 9.43 3.75
CA TYR A 335 0.55 8.98 2.84
C TYR A 335 0.34 9.42 1.38
N ALA A 336 -0.76 10.11 1.07
CA ALA A 336 -1.10 10.55 -0.28
C ALA A 336 0.06 11.32 -0.94
N HIS A 337 0.48 10.83 -2.08
CA HIS A 337 1.63 11.34 -2.83
C HIS A 337 1.42 11.31 -4.35
N HIS A 338 0.24 10.93 -4.79
CA HIS A 338 -0.23 11.00 -6.17
C HIS A 338 -1.42 11.97 -6.26
N PRO A 339 -1.60 12.75 -7.35
CA PRO A 339 -2.69 13.73 -7.45
C PRO A 339 -4.08 13.15 -7.17
N THR A 340 -4.37 11.92 -7.60
CA THR A 340 -5.65 11.25 -7.33
C THR A 340 -5.83 10.94 -5.83
N GLU A 341 -4.79 10.50 -5.14
CA GLU A 341 -4.82 10.27 -3.68
C GLU A 341 -5.03 11.58 -2.93
N ILE A 342 -4.30 12.65 -3.30
CA ILE A 342 -4.44 13.99 -2.72
C ILE A 342 -5.88 14.47 -2.85
N ARG A 343 -6.47 14.37 -4.05
CA ARG A 343 -7.88 14.73 -4.27
C ARG A 343 -8.83 13.92 -3.38
N ALA A 344 -8.59 12.64 -3.22
CA ALA A 344 -9.41 11.75 -2.40
C ALA A 344 -9.32 12.13 -0.91
N THR A 345 -8.10 12.37 -0.41
CA THR A 345 -7.86 12.78 0.98
C THR A 345 -8.47 14.14 1.28
N LEU A 346 -8.26 15.15 0.41
CA LEU A 346 -8.83 16.48 0.62
C LEU A 346 -10.36 16.49 0.46
N SER A 347 -10.92 15.66 -0.43
CA SER A 347 -12.36 15.47 -0.49
C SER A 347 -12.93 14.88 0.80
N ALA A 348 -12.24 13.89 1.39
CA ALA A 348 -12.64 13.31 2.67
C ALA A 348 -12.48 14.32 3.82
N ALA A 349 -11.47 15.18 3.76
CA ALA A 349 -11.25 16.25 4.73
C ALA A 349 -12.42 17.26 4.77
N LYS A 350 -13.04 17.57 3.63
CA LYS A 350 -14.23 18.45 3.56
C LYS A 350 -15.45 17.93 4.32
N ASP A 351 -15.55 16.60 4.45
CA ASP A 351 -16.62 15.95 5.22
C ASP A 351 -16.27 15.86 6.73
N TYR A 352 -15.04 16.23 7.12
CA TYR A 352 -14.60 16.27 8.51
C TYR A 352 -14.85 17.68 9.09
N PRO A 353 -15.40 17.83 10.30
CA PRO A 353 -15.67 19.14 10.90
C PRO A 353 -14.38 19.95 11.12
N HIS A 354 -14.28 21.11 10.53
CA HIS A 354 -13.16 22.05 10.70
C HIS A 354 -13.58 23.48 10.30
N ASP A 355 -12.77 24.46 10.73
CA ASP A 355 -12.92 25.86 10.33
C ASP A 355 -12.18 26.11 9.01
N GLU A 356 -10.87 25.91 8.97
CA GLU A 356 -10.01 26.04 7.79
C GLU A 356 -9.16 24.79 7.59
N LEU A 357 -8.90 24.40 6.34
CA LEU A 357 -8.11 23.22 5.95
C LEU A 357 -6.69 23.63 5.60
N TRP A 358 -5.74 23.20 6.42
CA TRP A 358 -4.31 23.37 6.24
C TRP A 358 -3.66 22.09 5.73
N VAL A 359 -2.84 22.19 4.69
CA VAL A 359 -2.09 21.05 4.15
C VAL A 359 -0.61 21.35 4.12
N ILE A 360 0.19 20.55 4.80
CA ILE A 360 1.64 20.50 4.64
C ILE A 360 1.96 19.36 3.66
N PHE A 361 2.32 19.71 2.44
CA PHE A 361 2.57 18.72 1.39
C PHE A 361 4.05 18.58 1.07
N GLN A 362 4.56 17.34 1.08
CA GLN A 362 5.90 16.98 0.63
C GLN A 362 5.79 16.17 -0.67
N PRO A 363 6.14 16.72 -1.84
CA PRO A 363 6.20 15.94 -3.06
C PRO A 363 7.20 14.79 -2.92
N HIS A 364 6.88 13.65 -3.54
CA HIS A 364 7.72 12.44 -3.46
C HIS A 364 8.29 12.09 -4.83
N THR A 365 9.61 12.09 -4.94
CA THR A 365 10.47 11.92 -6.12
C THR A 365 10.39 13.07 -7.13
N TYR A 366 11.52 13.36 -7.77
CA TYR A 366 11.61 14.39 -8.79
C TYR A 366 10.89 14.00 -10.08
N THR A 367 11.00 12.73 -10.47
CA THR A 367 10.35 12.21 -11.69
C THR A 367 8.84 12.33 -11.61
N ARG A 368 8.22 11.92 -10.49
CA ARG A 368 6.77 12.05 -10.29
C ARG A 368 6.35 13.52 -10.22
N THR A 369 7.08 14.34 -9.48
CA THR A 369 6.76 15.77 -9.34
C THR A 369 6.78 16.45 -10.69
N LYS A 370 7.75 16.15 -11.55
CA LYS A 370 7.84 16.69 -12.90
C LYS A 370 6.72 16.19 -13.82
N ALA A 371 6.39 14.87 -13.75
CA ALA A 371 5.38 14.25 -14.60
C ALA A 371 3.96 14.78 -14.31
N PHE A 372 3.65 15.08 -13.05
CA PHE A 372 2.30 15.46 -12.59
C PHE A 372 2.25 16.88 -12.02
N LEU A 373 3.13 17.78 -12.47
CA LEU A 373 3.25 19.13 -11.91
C LEU A 373 1.93 19.92 -11.93
N PRO A 374 1.18 20.01 -13.06
CA PRO A 374 -0.11 20.68 -13.11
C PRO A 374 -1.17 19.96 -12.27
N GLU A 375 -1.18 18.65 -12.27
CA GLU A 375 -2.15 17.83 -11.55
C GLU A 375 -1.98 17.95 -10.02
N PHE A 376 -0.74 18.11 -9.54
CA PHE A 376 -0.45 18.42 -8.13
C PHE A 376 -1.05 19.76 -7.73
N ALA A 377 -0.80 20.81 -8.49
CA ALA A 377 -1.39 22.13 -8.23
C ALA A 377 -2.92 22.01 -8.17
N LYS A 378 -3.53 21.38 -9.20
CA LYS A 378 -4.98 21.21 -9.27
C LYS A 378 -5.57 20.37 -8.13
N ALA A 379 -4.84 19.38 -7.63
CA ALA A 379 -5.31 18.55 -6.52
C ALA A 379 -5.29 19.32 -5.19
N LEU A 380 -4.26 20.14 -4.97
CA LEU A 380 -4.04 20.91 -3.75
C LEU A 380 -4.98 22.11 -3.60
N GLU A 381 -5.57 22.66 -4.69
CA GLU A 381 -6.53 23.76 -4.64
C GLU A 381 -7.74 23.53 -3.72
N GLN A 382 -7.96 22.31 -3.27
CA GLN A 382 -9.05 21.97 -2.37
C GLN A 382 -8.80 22.40 -0.91
N ALA A 383 -7.54 22.71 -0.55
CA ALA A 383 -7.16 23.21 0.76
C ALA A 383 -7.29 24.74 0.80
N ASP A 384 -7.57 25.29 1.99
CA ASP A 384 -7.61 26.75 2.21
C ASP A 384 -6.19 27.32 2.29
N HIS A 385 -5.27 26.59 2.93
CA HIS A 385 -3.88 26.98 3.12
C HIS A 385 -2.94 25.82 2.77
N ILE A 386 -1.92 26.10 1.95
CA ILE A 386 -0.99 25.11 1.44
C ILE A 386 0.44 25.48 1.88
N VAL A 387 1.12 24.55 2.51
CA VAL A 387 2.53 24.68 2.87
C VAL A 387 3.31 23.57 2.17
N LEU A 388 4.29 23.94 1.36
CA LEU A 388 5.12 23.00 0.61
C LEU A 388 6.47 22.81 1.28
N ALA A 389 6.86 21.56 1.50
CA ALA A 389 8.22 21.16 1.88
C ALA A 389 9.06 20.87 0.62
N ASP A 390 10.36 20.69 0.78
CA ASP A 390 11.22 20.19 -0.30
C ASP A 390 10.82 18.79 -0.75
N ILE A 391 11.10 18.48 -2.04
CA ILE A 391 10.84 17.16 -2.62
C ILE A 391 11.62 16.11 -1.83
N TYR A 392 10.95 15.06 -1.39
CA TYR A 392 11.59 13.87 -0.85
C TYR A 392 12.16 13.03 -2.00
N ALA A 393 13.49 13.03 -2.11
CA ALA A 393 14.17 12.40 -3.24
C ALA A 393 14.03 10.88 -3.30
N ALA A 394 13.81 10.22 -2.14
CA ALA A 394 13.86 8.76 -1.99
C ALA A 394 15.18 8.18 -2.57
N ARG A 395 15.11 7.51 -3.71
CA ARG A 395 16.29 6.93 -4.40
C ARG A 395 16.82 7.77 -5.56
N GLU A 396 16.18 8.90 -5.85
CA GLU A 396 16.57 9.76 -6.98
C GLU A 396 17.62 10.77 -6.57
N VAL A 397 18.34 11.28 -7.56
CA VAL A 397 19.29 12.38 -7.40
C VAL A 397 18.65 13.64 -7.95
N ASP A 398 18.81 14.74 -7.23
CA ASP A 398 18.34 16.05 -7.70
C ASP A 398 19.14 16.48 -8.95
N THR A 399 18.42 16.67 -10.06
CA THR A 399 18.99 17.17 -11.32
C THR A 399 18.77 18.67 -11.51
N GLY A 400 18.06 19.32 -10.60
CA GLY A 400 17.69 20.73 -10.69
C GLY A 400 16.61 21.04 -11.74
N GLU A 401 15.92 20.03 -12.28
CA GLU A 401 14.91 20.22 -13.34
C GLU A 401 13.51 20.58 -12.79
N VAL A 402 13.22 20.24 -11.53
CA VAL A 402 11.95 20.51 -10.86
C VAL A 402 12.16 20.66 -9.37
N SER A 403 11.35 21.51 -8.74
CA SER A 403 11.34 21.76 -7.30
C SER A 403 9.92 21.99 -6.80
N SER A 404 9.71 21.96 -5.48
CA SER A 404 8.42 22.34 -4.87
C SER A 404 8.00 23.78 -5.19
N ARG A 405 8.96 24.66 -5.54
CA ARG A 405 8.68 26.04 -5.98
C ARG A 405 7.95 26.10 -7.32
N ASP A 406 8.09 25.09 -8.17
CA ASP A 406 7.36 25.01 -9.43
C ASP A 406 5.89 24.69 -9.17
N VAL A 407 5.58 23.83 -8.19
CA VAL A 407 4.21 23.61 -7.71
C VAL A 407 3.64 24.89 -7.10
N MET A 408 4.42 25.56 -6.23
CA MET A 408 4.02 26.83 -5.61
C MET A 408 3.64 27.87 -6.66
N LYS A 409 4.45 28.01 -7.72
CA LYS A 409 4.21 28.99 -8.78
C LYS A 409 2.86 28.77 -9.46
N LEU A 410 2.50 27.54 -9.81
CA LEU A 410 1.21 27.23 -10.41
C LEU A 410 0.06 27.56 -9.45
N LEU A 411 0.17 27.17 -8.19
CA LEU A 411 -0.85 27.49 -7.18
C LEU A 411 -1.02 29.00 -6.98
N GLN A 412 0.07 29.78 -7.01
CA GLN A 412 0.01 31.24 -6.94
C GLN A 412 -0.65 31.86 -8.18
N GLU A 413 -0.40 31.34 -9.37
CA GLU A 413 -1.05 31.77 -10.62
C GLU A 413 -2.57 31.55 -10.55
N ASP A 414 -3.02 30.50 -9.85
CA ASP A 414 -4.44 30.19 -9.60
C ASP A 414 -5.01 30.91 -8.36
N GLY A 415 -4.22 31.77 -7.70
CA GLY A 415 -4.65 32.63 -6.59
C GLY A 415 -4.76 31.91 -5.25
N GLN A 416 -4.12 30.76 -5.08
CA GLN A 416 -4.13 29.99 -3.84
C GLN A 416 -3.20 30.60 -2.77
N ASP A 417 -3.58 30.44 -1.50
CA ASP A 417 -2.71 30.76 -0.36
C ASP A 417 -1.68 29.64 -0.17
N VAL A 418 -0.48 29.86 -0.70
CA VAL A 418 0.58 28.84 -0.71
C VAL A 418 1.91 29.43 -0.26
N HIS A 419 2.57 28.69 0.62
CA HIS A 419 3.89 28.99 1.17
C HIS A 419 4.85 27.82 0.92
N TYR A 420 6.14 28.13 0.80
CA TYR A 420 7.19 27.12 0.69
C TYR A 420 8.31 27.42 1.69
N PHE A 421 8.77 26.38 2.38
CA PHE A 421 9.91 26.46 3.27
C PHE A 421 10.84 25.26 3.05
N PRO A 422 12.18 25.49 3.06
CA PRO A 422 13.15 24.42 2.80
C PRO A 422 13.40 23.52 4.00
N SER A 423 12.98 23.91 5.20
CA SER A 423 13.20 23.13 6.42
C SER A 423 11.91 22.88 7.19
N PHE A 424 11.86 21.76 7.90
CA PHE A 424 10.73 21.39 8.76
C PHE A 424 10.57 22.35 9.94
N GLU A 425 11.67 22.91 10.47
CA GLU A 425 11.64 23.92 11.52
C GLU A 425 10.88 25.18 11.08
N GLU A 426 11.22 25.71 9.89
CA GLU A 426 10.52 26.89 9.34
C GLU A 426 9.04 26.59 9.08
N ILE A 427 8.70 25.38 8.63
CA ILE A 427 7.30 24.95 8.45
C ILE A 427 6.58 24.92 9.80
N LYS A 428 7.18 24.32 10.84
CA LYS A 428 6.59 24.25 12.19
C LYS A 428 6.34 25.65 12.77
N ASP A 429 7.33 26.53 12.70
CA ASP A 429 7.22 27.89 13.21
C ASP A 429 6.10 28.68 12.49
N PHE A 430 6.02 28.55 11.16
CA PHE A 430 4.98 29.16 10.36
C PHE A 430 3.59 28.64 10.76
N VAL A 431 3.41 27.32 10.79
CA VAL A 431 2.14 26.69 11.10
C VAL A 431 1.68 27.03 12.51
N LYS A 432 2.55 26.92 13.53
CA LYS A 432 2.24 27.31 14.93
C LYS A 432 1.71 28.74 15.06
N SER A 433 2.19 29.66 14.22
CA SER A 433 1.80 31.07 14.29
C SER A 433 0.51 31.40 13.53
N HIS A 434 -0.02 30.48 12.70
CA HIS A 434 -1.13 30.74 11.82
C HIS A 434 -2.37 29.87 12.08
N VAL A 435 -2.17 28.55 12.39
CA VAL A 435 -3.29 27.66 12.70
C VAL A 435 -3.98 28.03 14.01
N LYS A 436 -5.30 27.94 14.07
CA LYS A 436 -6.11 28.39 15.20
C LYS A 436 -7.47 27.69 15.26
N GLY A 437 -8.16 27.86 16.37
CA GLY A 437 -9.54 27.38 16.49
C GLY A 437 -9.66 25.88 16.21
N HIS A 438 -10.66 25.51 15.45
CA HIS A 438 -10.93 24.12 15.05
C HIS A 438 -10.41 23.80 13.64
N ASP A 439 -9.25 24.40 13.26
CA ASP A 439 -8.61 24.08 11.99
C ASP A 439 -8.24 22.61 11.89
N LEU A 440 -8.22 22.11 10.65
CA LEU A 440 -7.72 20.78 10.32
C LEU A 440 -6.34 20.89 9.64
N LEU A 441 -5.32 20.38 10.29
CA LEU A 441 -3.96 20.33 9.78
C LEU A 441 -3.64 18.94 9.27
N ILE A 442 -3.30 18.80 7.99
CA ILE A 442 -2.92 17.52 7.38
C ILE A 442 -1.46 17.56 6.96
N THR A 443 -0.62 16.66 7.51
CA THR A 443 0.69 16.33 6.91
C THR A 443 0.47 15.30 5.80
N MET A 444 0.98 15.57 4.59
CA MET A 444 0.66 14.78 3.41
C MET A 444 1.90 14.48 2.57
N GLY A 445 2.16 13.18 2.31
CA GLY A 445 3.26 12.71 1.48
C GLY A 445 3.82 11.36 1.90
N ALA A 446 4.54 10.69 0.98
CA ALA A 446 5.14 9.37 1.22
C ALA A 446 6.53 9.45 1.90
N GLY A 447 7.08 10.66 2.07
CA GLY A 447 8.35 10.90 2.75
C GLY A 447 8.21 11.02 4.27
N ASN A 448 9.08 11.83 4.85
CA ASN A 448 9.16 12.04 6.30
C ASN A 448 8.34 13.23 6.81
N VAL A 449 7.47 13.81 6.01
CA VAL A 449 6.60 14.95 6.37
C VAL A 449 5.74 14.68 7.62
N VAL A 450 5.43 13.43 7.92
CA VAL A 450 4.73 13.00 9.15
C VAL A 450 5.42 13.49 10.42
N GLU A 451 6.76 13.58 10.41
CA GLU A 451 7.57 14.05 11.53
C GLU A 451 7.16 15.47 11.96
N ILE A 452 6.76 16.34 11.02
CA ILE A 452 6.29 17.70 11.34
C ILE A 452 5.08 17.65 12.27
N GLY A 453 4.07 16.84 11.94
CA GLY A 453 2.88 16.69 12.77
C GLY A 453 3.18 16.07 14.15
N GLU A 454 4.05 15.05 14.17
CA GLU A 454 4.47 14.38 15.42
C GLU A 454 5.26 15.31 16.33
N GLU A 455 6.20 16.08 15.79
CA GLU A 455 6.98 17.06 16.56
C GLU A 455 6.12 18.19 17.08
N LEU A 456 5.18 18.74 16.25
CA LEU A 456 4.21 19.75 16.70
C LEU A 456 3.38 19.26 17.90
N LEU A 457 3.02 17.99 17.92
CA LEU A 457 2.27 17.37 19.02
C LEU A 457 3.14 17.06 20.24
N ALA A 458 4.44 16.79 20.07
CA ALA A 458 5.37 16.49 21.16
C ALA A 458 5.81 17.76 21.94
N GLU A 459 5.78 18.93 21.29
CA GLU A 459 6.19 20.22 21.90
C GLU A 459 5.08 20.88 22.76
N LYS A 460 4.09 20.11 23.23
CA LYS A 460 2.98 20.57 24.08
C LYS A 460 3.41 20.96 25.48
#